data_e752eee21832dce8b045ba04c716e39a
#
_entry.id   e752eee21832dce8b045ba04c716e39a
#
_cell.length_a   1.000
_cell.length_b   1.000
_cell.length_c   1.000
_cell.angle_alpha   90.00
_cell.angle_beta   90.00
_cell.angle_gamma   90.00
#
_symmetry.space_group_name_H-M   'P 1'
#
loop_
_entity.id
_entity.type
_entity.pdbx_description
1 polymer ?
#
loop_
_entity_poly.entity_id
_entity_poly.type
_entity_poly.pdbx_seq_one_letter_code
_entity_poly.pdbx_strand_id
1 'polypeptide(L)'
;DVVFSYDADWGNVDSHAPYTYDYFSKTLRNRKSFGQEFRLVSNENFETERFPFSWVIGFSYLKLDETNDRQDDGLYGDPLDPFSPYSSLTISSSDYSSENTAFFGNLEYDLSAFTQISLGLRWEDWSAKYSDSDNERFKPSNSMLGGKASLIHNFDGDKNLFINYAKGYKQGGFNVGLGLIEGTTAEDLE
;
A
#
# COMPACT_ATOMS: atom_id res chain seq x y z
N ASP A 1 -10.07 3.46 -16.04
CA ASP A 1 -11.25 3.69 -15.19
C ASP A 1 -11.82 2.36 -14.71
N VAL A 2 -12.12 2.26 -13.45
CA VAL A 2 -12.76 1.08 -12.84
C VAL A 2 -14.03 1.56 -12.15
N VAL A 3 -15.16 0.90 -12.47
CA VAL A 3 -16.45 1.15 -11.86
C VAL A 3 -16.80 -0.03 -10.97
N PHE A 4 -17.02 0.22 -9.68
CA PHE A 4 -17.54 -0.74 -8.74
C PHE A 4 -18.97 -0.35 -8.38
N SER A 5 -19.88 -1.31 -8.41
CA SER A 5 -21.23 -1.14 -7.89
C SER A 5 -21.53 -2.29 -6.92
N TYR A 6 -22.18 -1.95 -5.84
CA TYR A 6 -22.66 -2.90 -4.85
C TYR A 6 -24.11 -2.57 -4.55
N ASP A 7 -24.94 -3.59 -4.64
CA ASP A 7 -26.37 -3.53 -4.35
C ASP A 7 -26.67 -4.54 -3.24
N ALA A 8 -27.29 -4.06 -2.18
CA ALA A 8 -27.69 -4.91 -1.05
C ALA A 8 -29.14 -4.60 -0.69
N ASP A 9 -30.01 -5.58 -0.90
CA ASP A 9 -31.37 -5.59 -0.43
C ASP A 9 -31.46 -6.48 0.82
N TRP A 10 -31.62 -5.83 1.97
CA TRP A 10 -31.87 -6.52 3.23
C TRP A 10 -33.35 -6.40 3.53
N GLY A 11 -34.16 -7.19 2.83
CA GLY A 11 -35.58 -7.32 3.13
C GLY A 11 -35.81 -7.70 4.60
N ASN A 12 -37.01 -7.58 5.05
CA ASN A 12 -37.47 -7.86 6.41
C ASN A 12 -36.99 -9.24 6.91
N VAL A 13 -35.86 -9.29 7.58
CA VAL A 13 -35.22 -10.53 8.08
C VAL A 13 -35.86 -10.96 9.40
N ASP A 14 -36.51 -10.04 10.12
CA ASP A 14 -37.19 -10.32 11.40
C ASP A 14 -38.61 -9.77 11.37
N SER A 15 -39.57 -10.65 11.57
CA SER A 15 -40.99 -10.28 11.67
C SER A 15 -41.31 -9.35 12.83
N HIS A 16 -40.37 -9.13 13.76
CA HIS A 16 -40.51 -8.25 14.91
C HIS A 16 -39.88 -6.88 14.73
N ALA A 17 -39.14 -6.69 13.64
CA ALA A 17 -38.48 -5.42 13.31
C ALA A 17 -38.66 -5.15 11.81
N PRO A 18 -39.69 -4.38 11.40
CA PRO A 18 -39.95 -4.06 10.00
C PRO A 18 -38.93 -3.03 9.48
N TYR A 19 -37.66 -3.37 9.45
CA TYR A 19 -36.64 -2.57 8.84
C TYR A 19 -36.57 -2.93 7.35
N THR A 20 -36.88 -1.97 6.52
CA THR A 20 -36.54 -2.03 5.10
C THR A 20 -35.20 -1.36 4.96
N TYR A 21 -34.21 -2.09 4.45
CA TYR A 21 -32.91 -1.56 4.10
C TYR A 21 -32.62 -1.93 2.65
N ASP A 22 -32.45 -0.93 1.84
CA ASP A 22 -32.04 -1.06 0.45
C ASP A 22 -30.86 -0.10 0.24
N TYR A 23 -29.75 -0.61 -0.24
CA TYR A 23 -28.53 0.17 -0.35
C TYR A 23 -27.82 -0.10 -1.67
N PHE A 24 -27.53 0.96 -2.38
CA PHE A 24 -26.76 0.94 -3.59
C PHE A 24 -25.51 1.81 -3.44
N SER A 25 -24.33 1.28 -3.74
CA SER A 25 -23.08 2.02 -3.76
C SER A 25 -22.44 1.91 -5.13
N LYS A 26 -22.10 3.05 -5.72
CA LYS A 26 -21.38 3.14 -6.98
C LYS A 26 -20.10 3.96 -6.76
N THR A 27 -18.96 3.38 -7.11
CA THR A 27 -17.66 4.06 -7.08
C THR A 27 -17.06 4.07 -8.48
N LEU A 28 -16.75 5.25 -8.98
CA LEU A 28 -15.94 5.46 -10.16
C LEU A 28 -14.54 5.81 -9.72
N ARG A 29 -13.57 4.97 -10.07
CA ARG A 29 -12.15 5.16 -9.73
C ARG A 29 -11.33 5.31 -11.00
N ASN A 30 -10.57 6.39 -11.07
CA ASN A 30 -9.54 6.58 -12.09
C ASN A 30 -8.18 6.56 -11.42
N ARG A 31 -7.28 5.70 -11.93
CA ARG A 31 -5.92 5.56 -11.40
C ARG A 31 -4.91 5.67 -12.54
N LYS A 32 -3.91 6.53 -12.35
CA LYS A 32 -2.77 6.68 -13.23
C LYS A 32 -1.50 6.44 -12.43
N SER A 33 -0.58 5.68 -12.98
CA SER A 33 0.72 5.45 -12.35
C SER A 33 1.83 5.62 -13.38
N PHE A 34 2.93 6.18 -12.91
CA PHE A 34 4.18 6.25 -13.65
C PHE A 34 5.30 5.70 -12.77
N GLY A 35 6.02 4.71 -13.27
CA GLY A 35 7.15 4.09 -12.57
C GLY A 35 8.37 4.02 -13.46
N GLN A 36 9.53 4.34 -12.88
CA GLN A 36 10.82 4.23 -13.54
C GLN A 36 11.84 3.65 -12.58
N GLU A 37 12.63 2.70 -13.05
CA GLU A 37 13.73 2.13 -12.29
C GLU A 37 14.98 2.05 -13.15
N PHE A 38 16.12 2.38 -12.55
CA PHE A 38 17.46 2.24 -13.11
C PHE A 38 18.30 1.36 -12.22
N ARG A 39 19.01 0.41 -12.80
CA ARG A 39 19.95 -0.46 -12.09
C ARG A 39 21.29 -0.49 -12.78
N LEU A 40 22.35 -0.46 -11.98
CA LEU A 40 23.70 -0.80 -12.41
C LEU A 40 24.09 -2.08 -11.68
N VAL A 41 24.61 -3.03 -12.42
CA VAL A 41 24.97 -4.35 -11.93
C VAL A 41 26.43 -4.62 -12.29
N SER A 42 27.19 -5.18 -11.34
CA SER A 42 28.55 -5.65 -11.62
C SER A 42 28.52 -6.72 -12.72
N ASN A 43 29.49 -6.69 -13.62
CA ASN A 43 29.63 -7.69 -14.65
C ASN A 43 30.46 -8.87 -14.09
N GLU A 44 30.03 -10.10 -14.31
CA GLU A 44 30.75 -11.34 -13.96
C GLU A 44 32.17 -11.39 -14.50
N ASN A 45 32.45 -10.70 -15.61
CA ASN A 45 33.81 -10.60 -16.17
C ASN A 45 34.77 -9.72 -15.34
N PHE A 46 34.27 -8.98 -14.32
CA PHE A 46 35.07 -8.26 -13.34
C PHE A 46 35.43 -9.09 -12.11
N GLU A 47 34.95 -10.33 -12.02
CA GLU A 47 35.41 -11.35 -11.07
C GLU A 47 36.82 -11.81 -11.43
N THR A 48 37.74 -10.87 -11.44
CA THR A 48 39.15 -11.23 -11.38
C THR A 48 39.46 -11.58 -9.92
N GLU A 49 40.42 -12.47 -9.67
CA GLU A 49 40.89 -12.87 -8.33
C GLU A 49 41.18 -11.70 -7.36
N ARG A 50 41.08 -10.48 -7.86
CA ARG A 50 41.34 -9.24 -7.16
C ARG A 50 40.13 -8.65 -6.43
N PHE A 51 38.90 -8.98 -6.83
CA PHE A 51 37.67 -8.45 -6.25
C PHE A 51 36.55 -9.50 -6.22
N PRO A 52 36.50 -10.34 -5.19
CA PRO A 52 35.50 -11.42 -5.06
C PRO A 52 34.15 -10.88 -4.57
N PHE A 53 33.61 -9.85 -5.21
CA PHE A 53 32.32 -9.30 -4.85
C PHE A 53 31.49 -8.93 -6.08
N SER A 54 30.21 -9.19 -5.99
CA SER A 54 29.20 -8.70 -6.92
C SER A 54 28.32 -7.66 -6.25
N TRP A 55 27.79 -6.74 -7.05
CA TRP A 55 26.96 -5.66 -6.51
C TRP A 55 25.88 -5.23 -7.50
N VAL A 56 24.81 -4.73 -6.95
CA VAL A 56 23.80 -3.97 -7.66
C VAL A 56 23.51 -2.67 -6.90
N ILE A 57 23.40 -1.58 -7.62
CA ILE A 57 22.88 -0.32 -7.11
C ILE A 57 21.76 0.14 -8.02
N GLY A 58 20.76 0.79 -7.42
CA GLY A 58 19.60 1.22 -8.19
C GLY A 58 18.91 2.43 -7.60
N PHE A 59 18.10 3.02 -8.46
CA PHE A 59 17.21 4.13 -8.18
C PHE A 59 15.84 3.76 -8.69
N SER A 60 14.79 4.05 -7.93
CA SER A 60 13.41 3.89 -8.39
C SER A 60 12.59 5.13 -8.05
N TYR A 61 11.69 5.48 -8.95
CA TYR A 61 10.67 6.52 -8.78
C TYR A 61 9.32 5.95 -9.15
N LEU A 62 8.33 6.19 -8.31
CA LEU A 62 6.94 5.82 -8.54
C LEU A 62 6.05 7.01 -8.19
N LYS A 63 5.16 7.36 -9.12
CA LYS A 63 4.07 8.31 -8.90
C LYS A 63 2.75 7.61 -9.13
N LEU A 64 1.79 7.88 -8.27
CA LEU A 64 0.42 7.41 -8.35
C LEU A 64 -0.52 8.59 -8.17
N ASP A 65 -1.46 8.76 -9.09
CA ASP A 65 -2.58 9.70 -8.99
C ASP A 65 -3.88 8.90 -9.07
N GLU A 66 -4.79 9.13 -8.15
CA GLU A 66 -6.09 8.45 -8.08
C GLU A 66 -7.18 9.45 -7.76
N THR A 67 -8.29 9.36 -8.49
CA THR A 67 -9.53 10.06 -8.20
C THR A 67 -10.64 9.05 -7.95
N ASN A 68 -11.47 9.29 -6.96
CA ASN A 68 -12.64 8.48 -6.66
C ASN A 68 -13.87 9.38 -6.58
N ASP A 69 -14.92 8.99 -7.31
CA ASP A 69 -16.25 9.56 -7.17
C ASP A 69 -17.17 8.44 -6.66
N ARG A 70 -17.83 8.68 -5.53
CA ARG A 70 -18.69 7.70 -4.88
C ARG A 70 -20.08 8.25 -4.67
N GLN A 71 -21.05 7.43 -4.99
CA GLN A 71 -22.45 7.66 -4.73
C GLN A 71 -22.99 6.51 -3.90
N ASP A 72 -23.50 6.81 -2.73
CA ASP A 72 -24.20 5.89 -1.86
C ASP A 72 -25.66 6.32 -1.77
N ASP A 73 -26.57 5.44 -2.17
CA ASP A 73 -27.99 5.64 -2.17
C ASP A 73 -28.63 4.58 -1.28
N GLY A 74 -29.31 4.99 -0.25
CA GLY A 74 -29.89 4.09 0.73
C GLY A 74 -31.33 4.46 1.08
N LEU A 75 -32.18 3.45 1.20
CA LEU A 75 -33.52 3.52 1.75
C LEU A 75 -33.54 2.84 3.11
N TYR A 76 -33.87 3.59 4.12
CA TYR A 76 -33.85 3.11 5.53
C TYR A 76 -35.28 3.15 6.10
N GLY A 77 -35.69 2.10 6.79
CA GLY A 77 -36.88 2.11 7.63
C GLY A 77 -36.62 2.87 8.95
N ASP A 78 -37.52 3.75 9.32
CA ASP A 78 -37.45 4.38 10.66
C ASP A 78 -37.87 3.35 11.73
N PRO A 79 -37.02 3.06 12.73
CA PRO A 79 -37.37 2.16 13.84
C PRO A 79 -38.61 2.60 14.63
N LEU A 80 -38.91 3.89 14.63
CA LEU A 80 -40.04 4.46 15.37
C LEU A 80 -41.29 4.61 14.50
N ASP A 81 -41.12 4.67 13.17
CA ASP A 81 -42.20 4.72 12.20
C ASP A 81 -41.85 3.86 10.98
N PRO A 82 -42.10 2.55 11.05
CA PRO A 82 -41.75 1.62 9.97
C PRO A 82 -42.52 1.85 8.66
N PHE A 83 -43.57 2.68 8.71
CA PHE A 83 -44.36 3.04 7.51
C PHE A 83 -43.87 4.33 6.83
N SER A 84 -42.86 4.98 7.38
CA SER A 84 -42.27 6.20 6.82
C SER A 84 -40.76 6.02 6.56
N PRO A 85 -40.39 5.25 5.52
CA PRO A 85 -38.98 5.09 5.17
C PRO A 85 -38.40 6.42 4.69
N TYR A 86 -37.16 6.68 5.02
CA TYR A 86 -36.41 7.82 4.53
C TYR A 86 -35.29 7.38 3.56
N SER A 87 -35.06 8.20 2.56
CA SER A 87 -33.95 8.00 1.62
C SER A 87 -32.74 8.85 2.03
N SER A 88 -31.57 8.31 1.88
CA SER A 88 -30.30 9.00 2.06
C SER A 88 -29.46 8.89 0.79
N LEU A 89 -29.05 10.01 0.24
CA LEU A 89 -28.13 10.08 -0.87
C LEU A 89 -26.86 10.79 -0.41
N THR A 90 -25.75 10.07 -0.44
CA THR A 90 -24.43 10.64 -0.15
C THR A 90 -23.59 10.60 -1.42
N ILE A 91 -23.04 11.75 -1.78
CA ILE A 91 -22.11 11.89 -2.90
C ILE A 91 -20.81 12.39 -2.30
N SER A 92 -19.74 11.66 -2.54
CA SER A 92 -18.39 12.01 -2.08
C SER A 92 -17.38 11.87 -3.21
N SER A 93 -16.35 12.68 -3.17
CA SER A 93 -15.23 12.57 -4.08
C SER A 93 -13.92 12.70 -3.32
N SER A 94 -12.87 12.06 -3.82
CA SER A 94 -11.54 12.19 -3.26
C SER A 94 -10.46 12.15 -4.33
N ASP A 95 -9.42 12.94 -4.10
CA ASP A 95 -8.19 12.97 -4.88
C ASP A 95 -7.05 12.48 -4.00
N TYR A 96 -6.29 11.52 -4.52
CA TYR A 96 -5.09 11.00 -3.88
C TYR A 96 -3.93 11.05 -4.86
N SER A 97 -2.79 11.54 -4.41
CA SER A 97 -1.53 11.51 -5.16
C SER A 97 -0.41 11.08 -4.24
N SER A 98 0.44 10.17 -4.69
CA SER A 98 1.64 9.79 -3.94
C SER A 98 2.86 9.73 -4.84
N GLU A 99 4.01 10.08 -4.27
CA GLU A 99 5.32 10.01 -4.88
C GLU A 99 6.25 9.21 -3.96
N ASN A 100 7.04 8.35 -4.58
CA ASN A 100 7.98 7.50 -3.89
C ASN A 100 9.30 7.50 -4.64
N THR A 101 10.38 7.83 -3.95
CA THR A 101 11.74 7.82 -4.47
C THR A 101 12.58 6.90 -3.61
N ALA A 102 13.31 5.97 -4.23
CA ALA A 102 14.17 5.08 -3.47
C ALA A 102 15.53 4.89 -4.12
N PHE A 103 16.54 4.77 -3.26
CA PHE A 103 17.88 4.30 -3.61
C PHE A 103 18.14 2.97 -2.90
N PHE A 104 18.67 2.03 -3.62
CA PHE A 104 18.96 0.71 -3.06
C PHE A 104 20.28 0.15 -3.59
N GLY A 105 20.85 -0.75 -2.82
CA GLY A 105 22.03 -1.49 -3.22
C GLY A 105 22.10 -2.83 -2.51
N ASN A 106 22.76 -3.78 -3.15
CA ASN A 106 23.11 -5.07 -2.60
C ASN A 106 24.58 -5.35 -2.95
N LEU A 107 25.30 -5.89 -2.00
CA LEU A 107 26.66 -6.37 -2.13
C LEU A 107 26.71 -7.83 -1.72
N GLU A 108 27.30 -8.67 -2.54
CA GLU A 108 27.60 -10.06 -2.23
C GLU A 108 29.11 -10.25 -2.25
N TYR A 109 29.63 -10.90 -1.24
CA TYR A 109 31.05 -11.12 -1.05
C TYR A 109 31.34 -12.56 -0.65
N ASP A 110 32.17 -13.22 -1.42
CA ASP A 110 32.62 -14.58 -1.14
C ASP A 110 33.82 -14.54 -0.18
N LEU A 111 33.55 -14.82 1.10
CA LEU A 111 34.58 -14.98 2.13
C LEU A 111 35.50 -16.16 1.86
N SER A 112 34.95 -17.19 1.27
CA SER A 112 35.66 -18.43 0.87
C SER A 112 34.84 -19.18 -0.18
N ALA A 113 35.38 -20.23 -0.76
CA ALA A 113 34.65 -21.10 -1.67
C ALA A 113 33.34 -21.70 -1.07
N PHE A 114 33.20 -21.66 0.25
CA PHE A 114 32.04 -22.24 0.96
C PHE A 114 31.22 -21.24 1.71
N THR A 115 31.67 -19.97 1.80
CA THR A 115 30.99 -18.95 2.66
C THR A 115 30.80 -17.66 1.92
N GLN A 116 29.55 -17.22 1.84
CA GLN A 116 29.16 -15.97 1.21
C GLN A 116 28.43 -15.08 2.21
N ILE A 117 28.67 -13.78 2.13
CA ILE A 117 27.90 -12.73 2.81
C ILE A 117 27.16 -11.91 1.78
N SER A 118 25.91 -11.55 2.08
CA SER A 118 25.12 -10.60 1.31
C SER A 118 24.64 -9.46 2.22
N LEU A 119 24.84 -8.23 1.77
CA LEU A 119 24.42 -7.01 2.47
C LEU A 119 23.55 -6.19 1.53
N GLY A 120 22.34 -5.88 1.95
CA GLY A 120 21.40 -5.05 1.20
C GLY A 120 20.93 -3.84 2.01
N LEU A 121 20.83 -2.68 1.37
CA LEU A 121 20.28 -1.45 1.95
C LEU A 121 19.29 -0.85 0.96
N ARG A 122 18.20 -0.25 1.51
CA ARG A 122 17.25 0.56 0.76
C ARG A 122 16.85 1.75 1.61
N TRP A 123 17.08 2.93 1.06
CA TRP A 123 16.50 4.17 1.57
C TRP A 123 15.36 4.59 0.66
N GLU A 124 14.28 5.05 1.26
CA GLU A 124 13.06 5.41 0.55
C GLU A 124 12.47 6.69 1.16
N ASP A 125 12.12 7.62 0.29
CA ASP A 125 11.39 8.83 0.63
C ASP A 125 10.01 8.78 -0.05
N TRP A 126 9.00 8.88 0.78
CA TRP A 126 7.61 8.80 0.36
C TRP A 126 6.84 10.03 0.83
N SER A 127 5.99 10.54 -0.04
CA SER A 127 5.03 11.58 0.30
C SER A 127 3.70 11.33 -0.39
N ALA A 128 2.62 11.75 0.25
CA ALA A 128 1.30 11.70 -0.35
C ALA A 128 0.52 12.99 -0.10
N LYS A 129 -0.53 13.18 -0.90
CA LYS A 129 -1.52 14.25 -0.77
C LYS A 129 -2.88 13.60 -0.92
N TYR A 130 -3.77 13.98 -0.03
CA TYR A 130 -5.17 13.59 -0.06
C TYR A 130 -6.05 14.82 0.12
N SER A 131 -7.15 14.86 -0.59
CA SER A 131 -8.24 15.81 -0.37
C SER A 131 -9.56 15.18 -0.76
N ASP A 132 -10.64 15.58 -0.09
CA ASP A 132 -11.97 15.08 -0.37
C ASP A 132 -13.03 16.18 -0.40
N SER A 133 -14.29 15.80 -0.69
CA SER A 133 -15.45 16.67 -0.72
C SER A 133 -15.81 17.27 0.64
N ASP A 134 -15.36 16.68 1.73
CA ASP A 134 -15.61 17.16 3.10
C ASP A 134 -14.58 18.20 3.55
N ASN A 135 -13.70 18.62 2.63
CA ASN A 135 -12.59 19.55 2.83
C ASN A 135 -11.46 19.02 3.73
N GLU A 136 -11.41 17.71 3.95
CA GLU A 136 -10.28 17.08 4.60
C GLU A 136 -9.06 17.08 3.69
N ARG A 137 -7.89 17.34 4.27
CA ARG A 137 -6.62 17.43 3.52
C ARG A 137 -5.48 16.90 4.35
N PHE A 138 -4.77 15.90 3.80
CA PHE A 138 -3.60 15.29 4.44
C PHE A 138 -2.39 15.35 3.51
N LYS A 139 -1.22 15.53 4.08
CA LYS A 139 0.06 15.57 3.35
C LYS A 139 1.15 14.84 4.15
N PRO A 140 1.00 13.55 4.38
CA PRO A 140 2.03 12.80 5.08
C PRO A 140 3.28 12.62 4.23
N SER A 141 4.40 12.49 4.90
CA SER A 141 5.67 12.13 4.28
C SER A 141 6.51 11.35 5.29
N ASN A 142 7.29 10.43 4.80
CA ASN A 142 8.17 9.62 5.64
C ASN A 142 9.41 9.20 4.86
N SER A 143 10.57 9.30 5.51
CA SER A 143 11.83 8.74 5.03
C SER A 143 12.14 7.46 5.79
N MET A 144 12.36 6.38 5.06
CA MET A 144 12.50 5.04 5.61
C MET A 144 13.82 4.42 5.21
N LEU A 145 14.43 3.69 6.14
CA LEU A 145 15.64 2.92 5.90
C LEU A 145 15.43 1.47 6.30
N GLY A 146 15.55 0.59 5.33
CA GLY A 146 15.56 -0.85 5.51
C GLY A 146 16.86 -1.49 5.04
N GLY A 147 17.07 -2.72 5.45
CA GLY A 147 18.25 -3.46 5.02
C GLY A 147 18.23 -4.92 5.45
N LYS A 148 19.12 -5.67 4.86
CA LYS A 148 19.31 -7.09 5.17
C LYS A 148 20.80 -7.42 5.26
N ALA A 149 21.14 -8.39 6.09
CA ALA A 149 22.44 -9.05 6.13
C ALA A 149 22.23 -10.55 6.17
N SER A 150 22.87 -11.27 5.29
CA SER A 150 22.76 -12.72 5.19
C SER A 150 24.15 -13.34 5.15
N LEU A 151 24.27 -14.50 5.77
CA LEU A 151 25.45 -15.36 5.70
C LEU A 151 24.99 -16.75 5.27
N ILE A 152 25.65 -17.29 4.27
CA ILE A 152 25.44 -18.66 3.79
C ILE A 152 26.77 -19.40 3.94
N HIS A 153 26.73 -20.59 4.55
CA HIS A 153 27.86 -21.47 4.63
C HIS A 153 27.47 -22.87 4.13
N ASN A 154 28.18 -23.36 3.11
CA ASN A 154 28.00 -24.66 2.55
C ASN A 154 29.02 -25.61 3.20
N PHE A 155 28.54 -26.67 3.84
CA PHE A 155 29.38 -27.75 4.37
C PHE A 155 29.65 -28.79 3.28
N ASP A 156 30.62 -29.64 3.51
CA ASP A 156 30.84 -30.81 2.65
C ASP A 156 29.58 -31.68 2.59
N GLY A 157 29.12 -31.97 1.37
CA GLY A 157 27.88 -32.69 1.11
C GLY A 157 26.68 -31.73 0.96
N ASP A 158 25.46 -32.26 1.00
CA ASP A 158 24.23 -31.52 0.72
C ASP A 158 23.71 -30.67 1.89
N LYS A 159 24.59 -30.12 2.73
CA LYS A 159 24.24 -29.36 3.93
C LYS A 159 24.66 -27.92 3.81
N ASN A 160 23.76 -27.01 4.14
CA ASN A 160 24.05 -25.57 4.25
C ASN A 160 23.52 -24.99 5.56
N LEU A 161 24.14 -23.92 6.02
CA LEU A 161 23.68 -23.05 7.09
C LEU A 161 23.35 -21.70 6.49
N PHE A 162 22.18 -21.20 6.81
CA PHE A 162 21.71 -19.88 6.40
C PHE A 162 21.33 -19.06 7.62
N ILE A 163 21.91 -17.88 7.75
CA ILE A 163 21.56 -16.90 8.78
C ILE A 163 21.15 -15.61 8.08
N ASN A 164 20.02 -15.06 8.45
CA ASN A 164 19.51 -13.83 7.87
C ASN A 164 19.00 -12.88 8.96
N TYR A 165 19.40 -11.62 8.87
CA TYR A 165 18.84 -10.52 9.64
C TYR A 165 18.28 -9.48 8.66
N ALA A 166 17.03 -9.06 8.86
CA ALA A 166 16.42 -8.04 8.02
C ALA A 166 15.62 -7.05 8.87
N LYS A 167 15.77 -5.77 8.53
CA LYS A 167 14.93 -4.68 9.01
C LYS A 167 14.09 -4.18 7.83
N GLY A 168 12.78 -4.49 7.87
CA GLY A 168 11.79 -3.94 6.96
C GLY A 168 11.17 -2.65 7.48
N TYR A 169 10.41 -2.00 6.63
CA TYR A 169 9.56 -0.86 6.97
C TYR A 169 8.25 -0.97 6.20
N LYS A 170 7.25 -0.22 6.63
CA LYS A 170 5.97 -0.07 5.95
C LYS A 170 5.71 1.41 5.73
N GLN A 171 5.30 1.76 4.54
CA GLN A 171 4.79 3.10 4.27
C GLN A 171 3.50 3.34 5.05
N GLY A 172 3.33 4.54 5.54
CA GLY A 172 2.05 5.01 6.05
C GLY A 172 0.99 5.01 4.94
N GLY A 173 -0.26 5.00 5.31
CA GLY A 173 -1.37 5.03 4.37
C GLY A 173 -2.60 5.61 5.03
N PHE A 174 -3.62 5.89 4.24
CA PHE A 174 -4.92 6.31 4.74
C PHE A 174 -5.97 5.25 4.43
N ASN A 175 -6.98 5.18 5.26
CA ASN A 175 -8.21 4.50 4.93
C ASN A 175 -9.11 5.43 4.13
N VAL A 176 -8.86 5.55 2.83
CA VAL A 176 -9.70 6.31 1.92
C VAL A 176 -11.04 5.62 1.75
N GLY A 177 -12.11 6.34 1.98
CA GLY A 177 -13.48 5.90 1.70
C GLY A 177 -14.20 5.15 2.83
N LEU A 178 -13.62 5.07 4.02
CA LEU A 178 -14.41 4.81 5.23
C LEU A 178 -14.97 6.18 5.65
N GLY A 179 -16.30 6.35 5.59
CA GLY A 179 -16.95 7.49 6.24
C GLY A 179 -16.42 7.58 7.66
N LEU A 180 -15.89 8.74 8.03
CA LEU A 180 -15.40 8.96 9.38
C LEU A 180 -16.56 8.71 10.35
N ILE A 181 -16.37 7.82 11.29
CA ILE A 181 -17.27 7.73 12.43
C ILE A 181 -17.16 9.09 13.13
N GLU A 182 -18.29 9.70 13.43
CA GLU A 182 -18.36 11.02 14.04
C GLU A 182 -17.40 11.10 15.24
N GLY A 183 -16.40 11.96 15.17
CA GLY A 183 -15.36 12.11 16.20
C GLY A 183 -14.03 11.40 15.95
N THR A 184 -13.84 10.70 14.83
CA THR A 184 -12.53 10.17 14.43
C THR A 184 -11.94 10.97 13.28
N THR A 185 -10.63 11.21 13.33
CA THR A 185 -9.88 11.80 12.22
C THR A 185 -9.21 10.70 11.40
N ALA A 186 -8.82 11.01 10.16
CA ALA A 186 -8.09 10.04 9.35
C ALA A 186 -6.72 9.66 9.97
N GLU A 187 -6.16 10.50 10.84
CA GLU A 187 -4.95 10.22 11.61
C GLU A 187 -5.19 9.17 12.72
N ASP A 188 -6.42 9.06 13.24
CA ASP A 188 -6.77 8.08 14.28
C ASP A 188 -6.89 6.65 13.75
N LEU A 189 -6.77 6.45 12.42
CA LEU A 189 -6.91 5.18 11.73
C LEU A 189 -5.56 4.63 11.18
N GLU A 190 -4.42 5.24 11.57
CA GLU A 190 -3.07 4.75 11.22
C GLU A 190 -2.65 3.46 11.95
#